data_109dbdcf630405622da95b367373f0fe
#
_entry.id   109dbdcf630405622da95b367373f0fe
#
_cell.length_a   1.000
_cell.length_b   1.000
_cell.length_c   1.000
_cell.angle_alpha   90.00
_cell.angle_beta   90.00
_cell.angle_gamma   90.00
#
_symmetry.space_group_name_H-M   'P 1'
#
loop_
_entity.id
_entity.type
_entity.pdbx_description
1 polymer ?
#
loop_
_entity_poly.entity_id
_entity_poly.type
_entity_poly.pdbx_seq_one_letter_code
_entity_poly.pdbx_strand_id
1 'polypeptide(L)'
;MTSIQELYGELWAEGSALELELERSLEPRGTEWLFETFAALGPKRGELVVDVGSRDAGHAIRLVREHELHAIALDPVPLHVERARRAVAEAGLEDAVEIVEAGIEAMPLADDLADWIWCRDVLVHVDQARGFAECARILRPGGRMLAYVTLATELLEPREAERLFEALAIVPESVDSAGLENRAAAAGLKLVSSTRLEGEWRERMIEDGTWDPGDDLLRLSRLRRREAELVERHGEAHVAARAAGKLWGVYQLLGKLCPAVYLWERGA
;
A
#
# COMPACT_ATOMS: atom_id res chain seq x y z
N MET A 1 -41.34 -8.18 -7.64
CA MET A 1 -40.68 -6.95 -8.09
C MET A 1 -41.44 -5.79 -7.43
N THR A 2 -40.72 -4.97 -6.67
CA THR A 2 -41.26 -3.76 -6.05
C THR A 2 -41.78 -2.81 -7.13
N SER A 3 -42.98 -2.23 -6.95
CA SER A 3 -43.51 -1.28 -7.92
C SER A 3 -42.66 0.01 -7.90
N ILE A 4 -42.67 0.76 -9.02
CA ILE A 4 -41.96 2.04 -9.10
C ILE A 4 -42.46 3.05 -8.08
N GLN A 5 -43.72 2.97 -7.70
CA GLN A 5 -44.37 3.83 -6.70
C GLN A 5 -43.88 3.51 -5.27
N GLU A 6 -43.74 2.21 -4.95
CA GLU A 6 -43.19 1.75 -3.67
C GLU A 6 -41.71 2.15 -3.56
N LEU A 7 -40.91 1.91 -4.62
CA LEU A 7 -39.49 2.25 -4.66
C LEU A 7 -39.26 3.76 -4.47
N TYR A 8 -39.97 4.61 -5.21
CA TYR A 8 -39.81 6.05 -5.07
C TYR A 8 -40.43 6.60 -3.78
N GLY A 9 -41.46 5.96 -3.25
CA GLY A 9 -42.00 6.30 -1.93
C GLY A 9 -41.01 6.09 -0.80
N GLU A 10 -40.23 5.00 -0.85
CA GLU A 10 -39.18 4.70 0.12
C GLU A 10 -37.94 5.57 -0.07
N LEU A 11 -37.48 5.76 -1.33
CA LEU A 11 -36.27 6.55 -1.65
C LEU A 11 -36.40 8.03 -1.27
N TRP A 12 -37.62 8.59 -1.33
CA TRP A 12 -37.87 10.00 -1.03
C TRP A 12 -38.57 10.24 0.33
N ALA A 13 -38.65 9.18 1.16
CA ALA A 13 -39.10 9.33 2.54
C ALA A 13 -38.05 10.13 3.33
N GLU A 14 -38.45 11.30 3.87
CA GLU A 14 -37.56 12.06 4.75
C GLU A 14 -37.19 11.23 6.00
N GLY A 15 -35.88 11.15 6.30
CA GLY A 15 -35.39 10.44 7.49
C GLY A 15 -35.41 8.93 7.34
N SER A 16 -35.12 8.39 6.14
CA SER A 16 -34.91 6.96 5.95
C SER A 16 -33.98 6.40 7.03
N ALA A 17 -34.40 5.34 7.73
CA ALA A 17 -33.58 4.70 8.76
C ALA A 17 -32.23 4.20 8.18
N LEU A 18 -32.23 3.77 6.91
CA LEU A 18 -31.02 3.36 6.21
C LEU A 18 -30.05 4.54 6.03
N GLU A 19 -30.52 5.72 5.61
CA GLU A 19 -29.63 6.89 5.46
C GLU A 19 -29.00 7.30 6.79
N LEU A 20 -29.75 7.28 7.88
CA LEU A 20 -29.23 7.56 9.22
C LEU A 20 -28.20 6.52 9.70
N GLU A 21 -28.32 5.28 9.25
CA GLU A 21 -27.30 4.24 9.53
C GLU A 21 -26.05 4.45 8.68
N LEU A 22 -26.19 4.85 7.42
CA LEU A 22 -25.06 5.12 6.51
C LEU A 22 -24.29 6.39 6.88
N GLU A 23 -24.91 7.35 7.59
CA GLU A 23 -24.24 8.56 8.09
C GLU A 23 -23.34 8.29 9.31
N ARG A 24 -23.48 7.15 9.97
CA ARG A 24 -22.68 6.82 11.15
C ARG A 24 -21.30 6.31 10.78
N SER A 25 -20.26 6.84 11.42
CA SER A 25 -18.94 6.26 11.34
C SER A 25 -18.94 4.82 11.86
N LEU A 26 -18.27 3.94 11.15
CA LEU A 26 -17.96 2.58 11.59
C LEU A 26 -16.62 2.49 12.31
N GLU A 27 -16.03 3.63 12.69
CA GLU A 27 -14.70 3.75 13.31
C GLU A 27 -13.61 3.06 12.46
N PRO A 28 -13.48 3.42 11.17
CA PRO A 28 -12.59 2.73 10.25
C PRO A 28 -11.13 2.89 10.67
N ARG A 29 -10.35 1.84 10.43
CA ARG A 29 -8.90 1.86 10.67
C ARG A 29 -8.23 2.83 9.71
N GLY A 30 -7.29 3.62 10.20
CA GLY A 30 -6.44 4.51 9.39
C GLY A 30 -5.05 3.93 9.14
N THR A 31 -4.18 4.74 8.54
CA THR A 31 -2.78 4.35 8.26
C THR A 31 -1.97 4.05 9.51
N GLU A 32 -2.34 4.65 10.65
CA GLU A 32 -1.71 4.44 11.95
C GLU A 32 -1.82 2.99 12.41
N TRP A 33 -2.92 2.33 12.08
CA TRP A 33 -3.15 0.93 12.45
C TRP A 33 -2.03 -0.02 11.98
N LEU A 34 -1.34 0.28 10.89
CA LEU A 34 -0.21 -0.53 10.44
C LEU A 34 0.98 -0.44 11.43
N PHE A 35 1.25 0.74 11.97
CA PHE A 35 2.29 0.95 12.98
C PHE A 35 1.88 0.35 14.34
N GLU A 36 0.62 0.49 14.72
CA GLU A 36 0.05 -0.15 15.92
C GLU A 36 0.16 -1.68 15.81
N THR A 37 -0.12 -2.24 14.63
CA THR A 37 0.03 -3.67 14.35
C THR A 37 1.50 -4.09 14.52
N PHE A 38 2.45 -3.34 13.96
CA PHE A 38 3.87 -3.64 14.13
C PHE A 38 4.29 -3.55 15.59
N ALA A 39 3.88 -2.51 16.32
CA ALA A 39 4.16 -2.35 17.74
C ALA A 39 3.62 -3.54 18.57
N ALA A 40 2.41 -4.02 18.25
CA ALA A 40 1.80 -5.18 18.92
C ALA A 40 2.56 -6.50 18.68
N LEU A 41 3.37 -6.60 17.61
CA LEU A 41 4.24 -7.75 17.37
C LEU A 41 5.45 -7.78 18.30
N GLY A 42 5.71 -6.71 19.05
CA GLY A 42 6.74 -6.63 20.09
C GLY A 42 8.16 -6.57 19.56
N PRO A 43 8.48 -5.66 18.61
CA PRO A 43 9.86 -5.46 18.16
C PRO A 43 10.75 -5.07 19.37
N LYS A 44 11.98 -5.56 19.39
CA LYS A 44 12.90 -5.30 20.51
C LYS A 44 13.92 -4.25 20.13
N ARG A 45 14.29 -3.44 21.10
CA ARG A 45 15.39 -2.48 20.96
C ARG A 45 16.63 -3.12 20.34
N GLY A 46 17.21 -2.45 19.34
CA GLY A 46 18.41 -2.89 18.64
C GLY A 46 18.18 -3.97 17.59
N GLU A 47 16.95 -4.46 17.38
CA GLU A 47 16.64 -5.31 16.24
C GLU A 47 16.73 -4.52 14.93
N LEU A 48 16.97 -5.23 13.82
CA LEU A 48 17.12 -4.64 12.49
C LEU A 48 15.83 -4.82 11.69
N VAL A 49 15.29 -3.69 11.20
CA VAL A 49 14.20 -3.67 10.22
C VAL A 49 14.72 -3.26 8.85
N VAL A 50 14.33 -3.98 7.79
CA VAL A 50 14.57 -3.59 6.41
C VAL A 50 13.26 -3.00 5.85
N ASP A 51 13.26 -1.69 5.55
CA ASP A 51 12.14 -0.96 4.94
C ASP A 51 12.30 -1.01 3.42
N VAL A 52 11.50 -1.86 2.78
CA VAL A 52 11.57 -2.13 1.35
C VAL A 52 10.64 -1.20 0.58
N GLY A 53 11.19 -0.48 -0.42
CA GLY A 53 10.47 0.58 -1.14
C GLY A 53 10.25 1.80 -0.25
N SER A 54 11.28 2.18 0.47
CA SER A 54 11.25 3.17 1.56
C SER A 54 10.95 4.60 1.10
N ARG A 55 11.02 4.90 -0.19
CA ARG A 55 10.82 6.20 -0.81
C ARG A 55 11.72 7.28 -0.17
N ASP A 56 11.20 8.02 0.81
CA ASP A 56 11.89 9.09 1.55
C ASP A 56 12.31 8.66 2.96
N ALA A 57 12.30 7.36 3.25
CA ALA A 57 12.62 6.73 4.53
C ALA A 57 11.73 7.18 5.73
N GLY A 58 10.58 7.78 5.47
CA GLY A 58 9.71 8.25 6.55
C GLY A 58 9.26 7.14 7.50
N HIS A 59 8.99 5.93 6.99
CA HIS A 59 8.63 4.79 7.83
C HIS A 59 9.82 4.26 8.61
N ALA A 60 10.98 4.09 7.98
CA ALA A 60 12.20 3.66 8.66
C ALA A 60 12.57 4.60 9.81
N ILE A 61 12.54 5.93 9.57
CA ILE A 61 12.77 6.96 10.60
C ILE A 61 11.79 6.81 11.76
N ARG A 62 10.51 6.60 11.46
CA ARG A 62 9.47 6.42 12.48
C ARG A 62 9.68 5.15 13.30
N LEU A 63 9.91 4.01 12.65
CA LEU A 63 10.14 2.72 13.30
C LEU A 63 11.37 2.77 14.23
N VAL A 64 12.45 3.41 13.80
CA VAL A 64 13.65 3.60 14.61
C VAL A 64 13.34 4.46 15.84
N ARG A 65 12.60 5.57 15.69
CA ARG A 65 12.27 6.46 16.82
C ARG A 65 11.32 5.83 17.83
N GLU A 66 10.30 5.11 17.35
CA GLU A 66 9.27 4.56 18.22
C GLU A 66 9.72 3.29 18.94
N HIS A 67 10.64 2.52 18.33
CA HIS A 67 11.04 1.20 18.86
C HIS A 67 12.52 1.04 19.13
N GLU A 68 13.32 2.10 18.97
CA GLU A 68 14.79 2.08 19.15
C GLU A 68 15.47 0.96 18.31
N LEU A 69 15.00 0.79 17.05
CA LEU A 69 15.52 -0.18 16.09
C LEU A 69 16.73 0.38 15.34
N HIS A 70 17.43 -0.49 14.62
CA HIS A 70 18.23 -0.10 13.45
C HIS A 70 17.41 -0.33 12.19
N ALA A 71 17.65 0.45 11.14
CA ALA A 71 16.94 0.30 9.87
C ALA A 71 17.89 0.32 8.67
N ILE A 72 17.56 -0.48 7.66
CA ILE A 72 18.08 -0.33 6.29
C ILE A 72 16.88 0.04 5.43
N ALA A 73 16.92 1.23 4.84
CA ALA A 73 15.87 1.74 3.97
C ALA A 73 16.28 1.58 2.50
N LEU A 74 15.56 0.73 1.76
CA LEU A 74 15.84 0.38 0.38
C LEU A 74 14.87 1.04 -0.59
N ASP A 75 15.37 1.66 -1.66
CA ASP A 75 14.55 2.11 -2.79
C ASP A 75 15.36 2.08 -4.10
N PRO A 76 14.80 1.60 -5.24
CA PRO A 76 15.52 1.55 -6.50
C PRO A 76 15.57 2.90 -7.24
N VAL A 77 14.84 3.92 -6.80
CA VAL A 77 14.71 5.21 -7.49
C VAL A 77 15.73 6.22 -6.93
N PRO A 78 16.74 6.67 -7.74
CA PRO A 78 17.79 7.56 -7.24
C PRO A 78 17.28 8.83 -6.56
N LEU A 79 16.18 9.42 -7.08
CA LEU A 79 15.55 10.61 -6.47
C LEU A 79 14.99 10.31 -5.06
N HIS A 80 14.45 9.11 -4.84
CA HIS A 80 13.97 8.68 -3.53
C HIS A 80 15.13 8.50 -2.57
N VAL A 81 16.20 7.85 -3.01
CA VAL A 81 17.44 7.65 -2.24
C VAL A 81 18.06 8.98 -1.79
N GLU A 82 18.12 9.97 -2.69
CA GLU A 82 18.59 11.32 -2.35
C GLU A 82 17.71 11.96 -1.26
N ARG A 83 16.40 11.88 -1.42
CA ARG A 83 15.45 12.42 -0.42
C ARG A 83 15.53 11.69 0.92
N ALA A 84 15.66 10.38 0.89
CA ALA A 84 15.82 9.56 2.08
C ALA A 84 17.08 9.93 2.87
N ARG A 85 18.23 10.06 2.20
CA ARG A 85 19.48 10.51 2.85
C ARG A 85 19.32 11.87 3.51
N ARG A 86 18.66 12.81 2.85
CA ARG A 86 18.37 14.14 3.41
C ARG A 86 17.46 14.04 4.63
N ALA A 87 16.37 13.29 4.54
CA ALA A 87 15.42 13.13 5.64
C ALA A 87 16.05 12.46 6.88
N VAL A 88 16.91 11.45 6.67
CA VAL A 88 17.66 10.79 7.75
C VAL A 88 18.62 11.74 8.42
N ALA A 89 19.38 12.55 7.65
CA ALA A 89 20.29 13.56 8.19
C ALA A 89 19.54 14.66 8.96
N GLU A 90 18.43 15.17 8.43
CA GLU A 90 17.57 16.14 9.13
C GLU A 90 16.97 15.56 10.42
N ALA A 91 16.76 14.24 10.46
CA ALA A 91 16.29 13.54 11.64
C ALA A 91 17.39 13.25 12.68
N GLY A 92 18.68 13.38 12.30
CA GLY A 92 19.85 13.03 13.13
C GLY A 92 19.96 11.53 13.41
N LEU A 93 19.64 10.69 12.39
CA LEU A 93 19.56 9.24 12.54
C LEU A 93 20.54 8.48 11.62
N GLU A 94 21.61 9.15 11.14
CA GLU A 94 22.59 8.56 10.22
C GLU A 94 23.28 7.32 10.82
N ASP A 95 23.41 7.24 12.13
CA ASP A 95 23.99 6.09 12.83
C ASP A 95 23.00 4.92 12.99
N ALA A 96 21.70 5.15 12.80
CA ALA A 96 20.65 4.16 13.02
C ALA A 96 19.89 3.75 11.75
N VAL A 97 19.99 4.54 10.67
CA VAL A 97 19.29 4.31 9.40
C VAL A 97 20.28 4.34 8.25
N GLU A 98 20.53 3.20 7.63
CA GLU A 98 21.31 3.08 6.40
C GLU A 98 20.40 3.22 5.17
N ILE A 99 20.85 3.97 4.13
CA ILE A 99 20.10 4.15 2.88
C ILE A 99 20.81 3.41 1.75
N VAL A 100 20.12 2.46 1.14
CA VAL A 100 20.62 1.59 0.07
C VAL A 100 19.81 1.79 -1.22
N GLU A 101 20.49 2.03 -2.34
CA GLU A 101 19.87 2.07 -3.67
C GLU A 101 19.77 0.65 -4.23
N ALA A 102 18.62 0.01 -4.04
CA ALA A 102 18.34 -1.33 -4.55
C ALA A 102 16.84 -1.63 -4.57
N GLY A 103 16.43 -2.58 -5.42
CA GLY A 103 15.08 -3.14 -5.44
C GLY A 103 14.96 -4.41 -4.61
N ILE A 104 13.74 -4.76 -4.25
CA ILE A 104 13.41 -5.97 -3.46
C ILE A 104 13.87 -7.28 -4.14
N GLU A 105 13.98 -7.30 -5.47
CA GLU A 105 14.29 -8.50 -6.27
C GLU A 105 15.79 -8.86 -6.28
N ALA A 106 16.66 -7.98 -5.77
CA ALA A 106 18.10 -8.19 -5.67
C ALA A 106 18.68 -7.25 -4.59
N MET A 107 18.54 -7.63 -3.33
CA MET A 107 19.01 -6.81 -2.21
C MET A 107 20.50 -7.10 -1.92
N PRO A 108 21.40 -6.09 -1.91
CA PRO A 108 22.83 -6.26 -1.63
C PRO A 108 23.08 -6.41 -0.12
N LEU A 109 22.30 -7.27 0.52
CA LEU A 109 22.34 -7.54 1.96
C LEU A 109 22.74 -8.99 2.21
N ALA A 110 23.37 -9.24 3.36
CA ALA A 110 23.76 -10.60 3.77
C ALA A 110 22.52 -11.47 4.07
N ASP A 111 22.71 -12.77 3.99
CA ASP A 111 21.71 -13.75 4.43
C ASP A 111 21.55 -13.65 5.96
N ASP A 112 20.36 -14.00 6.46
CA ASP A 112 20.05 -14.08 7.90
C ASP A 112 20.30 -12.79 8.69
N LEU A 113 20.23 -11.64 8.04
CA LEU A 113 20.57 -10.34 8.61
C LEU A 113 19.43 -9.71 9.41
N ALA A 114 18.21 -9.73 8.85
CA ALA A 114 17.09 -8.90 9.33
C ALA A 114 16.20 -9.63 10.33
N ASP A 115 15.78 -8.94 11.37
CA ASP A 115 14.72 -9.36 12.29
C ASP A 115 13.36 -9.15 11.69
N TRP A 116 13.21 -8.01 10.98
CA TRP A 116 11.96 -7.54 10.43
C TRP A 116 12.14 -7.06 8.99
N ILE A 117 11.11 -7.29 8.18
CA ILE A 117 10.90 -6.60 6.92
C ILE A 117 9.60 -5.80 7.04
N TRP A 118 9.69 -4.52 6.71
CA TRP A 118 8.54 -3.64 6.48
C TRP A 118 8.41 -3.41 4.98
N CYS A 119 7.23 -3.68 4.40
CA CYS A 119 6.99 -3.54 2.98
C CYS A 119 5.61 -2.93 2.75
N ARG A 120 5.54 -1.76 2.12
CA ARG A 120 4.27 -1.08 1.87
C ARG A 120 4.10 -0.70 0.41
N ASP A 121 3.08 -1.28 -0.24
CA ASP A 121 2.71 -1.01 -1.66
C ASP A 121 3.83 -1.27 -2.69
N VAL A 122 4.76 -2.18 -2.42
CA VAL A 122 5.86 -2.55 -3.33
C VAL A 122 5.54 -3.80 -4.13
N LEU A 123 4.94 -4.80 -3.48
CA LEU A 123 4.75 -6.13 -4.04
C LEU A 123 3.91 -6.17 -5.33
N VAL A 124 3.11 -5.14 -5.59
CA VAL A 124 2.31 -5.03 -6.81
C VAL A 124 3.12 -4.59 -8.04
N HIS A 125 4.34 -4.10 -7.85
CA HIS A 125 5.19 -3.54 -8.91
C HIS A 125 6.35 -4.44 -9.34
N VAL A 126 6.50 -5.62 -8.74
CA VAL A 126 7.72 -6.44 -8.83
C VAL A 126 7.41 -7.90 -9.17
N ASP A 127 8.42 -8.64 -9.60
CA ASP A 127 8.38 -10.10 -9.61
C ASP A 127 8.35 -10.60 -8.17
N GLN A 128 7.15 -10.96 -7.71
CA GLN A 128 6.94 -11.41 -6.34
C GLN A 128 7.73 -12.66 -5.99
N ALA A 129 7.96 -13.57 -6.94
CA ALA A 129 8.72 -14.79 -6.64
C ALA A 129 10.17 -14.45 -6.28
N ARG A 130 10.80 -13.54 -7.03
CA ARG A 130 12.14 -13.04 -6.74
C ARG A 130 12.16 -12.19 -5.47
N GLY A 131 11.18 -11.28 -5.31
CA GLY A 131 11.07 -10.43 -4.13
C GLY A 131 10.92 -11.24 -2.84
N PHE A 132 10.03 -12.23 -2.81
CA PHE A 132 9.86 -13.09 -1.64
C PHE A 132 11.07 -13.99 -1.37
N ALA A 133 11.75 -14.49 -2.42
CA ALA A 133 12.99 -15.26 -2.24
C ALA A 133 14.09 -14.42 -1.58
N GLU A 134 14.25 -13.16 -1.98
CA GLU A 134 15.19 -12.24 -1.34
C GLU A 134 14.77 -11.88 0.09
N CYS A 135 13.47 -11.61 0.32
CA CYS A 135 12.96 -11.39 1.69
C CYS A 135 13.23 -12.59 2.59
N ALA A 136 12.97 -13.80 2.12
CA ALA A 136 13.25 -15.00 2.88
C ALA A 136 14.75 -15.20 3.12
N ARG A 137 15.61 -14.86 2.15
CA ARG A 137 17.07 -14.97 2.29
C ARG A 137 17.62 -14.04 3.36
N ILE A 138 17.19 -12.77 3.37
CA ILE A 138 17.73 -11.77 4.32
C ILE A 138 17.12 -11.85 5.71
N LEU A 139 15.87 -12.34 5.86
CA LEU A 139 15.30 -12.57 7.19
C LEU A 139 16.08 -13.66 7.92
N ARG A 140 16.40 -13.48 9.18
CA ARG A 140 16.91 -14.55 10.04
C ARG A 140 15.81 -15.62 10.26
N PRO A 141 16.17 -16.87 10.65
CA PRO A 141 15.18 -17.85 11.10
C PRO A 141 14.29 -17.29 12.21
N GLY A 142 12.96 -17.37 12.03
CA GLY A 142 11.97 -16.74 12.91
C GLY A 142 11.81 -15.23 12.75
N GLY A 143 12.54 -14.61 11.81
CA GLY A 143 12.30 -13.20 11.41
C GLY A 143 10.98 -13.04 10.67
N ARG A 144 10.40 -11.85 10.70
CA ARG A 144 9.04 -11.59 10.23
C ARG A 144 8.98 -10.48 9.18
N MET A 145 8.05 -10.62 8.25
CA MET A 145 7.71 -9.62 7.25
C MET A 145 6.29 -9.13 7.46
N LEU A 146 6.14 -7.83 7.75
CA LEU A 146 4.85 -7.15 7.73
C LEU A 146 4.72 -6.39 6.41
N ALA A 147 3.71 -6.74 5.62
CA ALA A 147 3.47 -6.10 4.34
C ALA A 147 2.05 -5.59 4.22
N TYR A 148 1.92 -4.36 3.71
CA TYR A 148 0.67 -3.81 3.20
C TYR A 148 0.70 -3.89 1.67
N VAL A 149 -0.35 -4.43 1.09
CA VAL A 149 -0.48 -4.63 -0.35
C VAL A 149 -1.91 -4.35 -0.79
N THR A 150 -2.08 -3.70 -1.93
CA THR A 150 -3.40 -3.45 -2.52
C THR A 150 -3.68 -4.47 -3.61
N LEU A 151 -4.72 -5.26 -3.43
CA LEU A 151 -5.08 -6.37 -4.32
C LEU A 151 -6.30 -6.01 -5.17
N ALA A 152 -6.43 -6.60 -6.36
CA ALA A 152 -7.63 -6.51 -7.17
C ALA A 152 -8.73 -7.44 -6.61
N THR A 153 -9.97 -7.02 -6.80
CA THR A 153 -11.15 -7.84 -6.50
C THR A 153 -11.87 -8.21 -7.79
N GLU A 154 -12.87 -9.08 -7.67
CA GLU A 154 -13.77 -9.46 -8.78
C GLU A 154 -14.60 -8.28 -9.31
N LEU A 155 -14.70 -7.18 -8.58
CA LEU A 155 -15.40 -5.97 -9.00
C LEU A 155 -14.57 -5.10 -9.95
N LEU A 156 -13.26 -5.33 -10.06
CA LEU A 156 -12.40 -4.61 -10.99
C LEU A 156 -12.56 -5.19 -12.39
N GLU A 157 -13.18 -4.42 -13.29
CA GLU A 157 -13.40 -4.87 -14.66
C GLU A 157 -12.09 -4.99 -15.45
N PRO A 158 -11.96 -5.95 -16.40
CA PRO A 158 -10.71 -6.18 -17.14
C PRO A 158 -10.17 -4.90 -17.83
N ARG A 159 -11.04 -4.08 -18.41
CA ARG A 159 -10.63 -2.81 -19.06
C ARG A 159 -10.15 -1.74 -18.07
N GLU A 160 -10.69 -1.75 -16.86
CA GLU A 160 -10.24 -0.86 -15.79
C GLU A 160 -8.86 -1.32 -15.28
N ALA A 161 -8.72 -2.63 -15.07
CA ALA A 161 -7.47 -3.25 -14.66
C ALA A 161 -6.33 -2.95 -15.65
N GLU A 162 -6.54 -3.21 -16.94
CA GLU A 162 -5.56 -2.95 -17.99
C GLU A 162 -5.03 -1.52 -17.94
N ARG A 163 -5.93 -0.53 -17.95
CA ARG A 163 -5.56 0.89 -17.92
C ARG A 163 -4.85 1.30 -16.64
N LEU A 164 -5.35 0.79 -15.49
CA LEU A 164 -4.79 1.13 -14.19
C LEU A 164 -3.38 0.55 -14.04
N PHE A 165 -3.22 -0.72 -14.42
CA PHE A 165 -1.96 -1.45 -14.22
C PHE A 165 -0.87 -0.94 -15.15
N GLU A 166 -1.18 -0.69 -16.41
CA GLU A 166 -0.23 -0.08 -17.35
C GLU A 166 0.23 1.29 -16.85
N ALA A 167 -0.72 2.16 -16.48
CA ALA A 167 -0.42 3.53 -16.07
C ALA A 167 0.37 3.64 -14.76
N LEU A 168 0.25 2.66 -13.85
CA LEU A 168 0.93 2.63 -12.55
C LEU A 168 2.07 1.61 -12.49
N ALA A 169 2.46 0.99 -13.60
CA ALA A 169 3.47 -0.06 -13.65
C ALA A 169 3.19 -1.21 -12.66
N ILE A 170 1.93 -1.64 -12.59
CA ILE A 170 1.52 -2.77 -11.77
C ILE A 170 1.67 -4.05 -12.58
N VAL A 171 2.26 -5.07 -11.97
CA VAL A 171 2.37 -6.41 -12.55
C VAL A 171 1.03 -7.13 -12.36
N PRO A 172 0.29 -7.49 -13.43
CA PRO A 172 -1.07 -8.03 -13.31
C PRO A 172 -1.19 -9.26 -12.41
N GLU A 173 -0.19 -10.15 -12.45
CA GLU A 173 -0.13 -11.35 -11.63
C GLU A 173 0.13 -11.08 -10.16
N SER A 174 0.58 -9.85 -9.83
CA SER A 174 0.97 -9.46 -8.46
C SER A 174 -0.19 -8.90 -7.62
N VAL A 175 -1.38 -8.77 -8.20
CA VAL A 175 -2.56 -8.23 -7.50
C VAL A 175 -3.59 -9.31 -7.11
N ASP A 176 -3.26 -10.60 -7.32
CA ASP A 176 -4.08 -11.73 -6.89
C ASP A 176 -3.64 -12.26 -5.53
N SER A 177 -4.59 -12.37 -4.57
CA SER A 177 -4.30 -12.78 -3.20
C SER A 177 -3.79 -14.21 -3.09
N ALA A 178 -4.39 -15.14 -3.82
CA ALA A 178 -3.98 -16.56 -3.79
C ALA A 178 -2.57 -16.73 -4.38
N GLY A 179 -2.29 -16.05 -5.49
CA GLY A 179 -0.96 -16.03 -6.09
C GLY A 179 0.10 -15.42 -5.17
N LEU A 180 -0.21 -14.32 -4.48
CA LEU A 180 0.65 -13.69 -3.50
C LEU A 180 1.04 -14.67 -2.38
N GLU A 181 0.06 -15.31 -1.76
CA GLU A 181 0.27 -16.26 -0.67
C GLU A 181 1.07 -17.50 -1.12
N ASN A 182 0.77 -18.03 -2.31
CA ASN A 182 1.48 -19.17 -2.88
C ASN A 182 2.96 -18.84 -3.16
N ARG A 183 3.27 -17.64 -3.69
CA ARG A 183 4.66 -17.22 -3.95
C ARG A 183 5.43 -17.02 -2.65
N ALA A 184 4.82 -16.41 -1.63
CA ALA A 184 5.44 -16.28 -0.31
C ALA A 184 5.73 -17.66 0.31
N ALA A 185 4.78 -18.60 0.25
CA ALA A 185 4.96 -19.95 0.76
C ALA A 185 6.06 -20.71 -0.01
N ALA A 186 6.13 -20.58 -1.34
CA ALA A 186 7.17 -21.19 -2.16
C ALA A 186 8.58 -20.66 -1.82
N ALA A 187 8.69 -19.41 -1.34
CA ALA A 187 9.93 -18.82 -0.86
C ALA A 187 10.29 -19.23 0.59
N GLY A 188 9.45 -20.02 1.26
CA GLY A 188 9.69 -20.44 2.66
C GLY A 188 9.14 -19.48 3.72
N LEU A 189 8.31 -18.52 3.33
CA LEU A 189 7.62 -17.62 4.24
C LEU A 189 6.25 -18.21 4.63
N LYS A 190 6.07 -18.48 5.90
CA LYS A 190 4.82 -19.01 6.45
C LYS A 190 3.87 -17.85 6.77
N LEU A 191 2.66 -17.89 6.26
CA LEU A 191 1.62 -16.94 6.61
C LEU A 191 1.22 -17.11 8.09
N VAL A 192 1.33 -16.05 8.86
CA VAL A 192 0.91 -15.96 10.27
C VAL A 192 -0.50 -15.37 10.36
N SER A 193 -0.73 -14.27 9.66
CA SER A 193 -2.05 -13.62 9.58
C SER A 193 -2.20 -12.80 8.31
N SER A 194 -3.46 -12.61 7.89
CA SER A 194 -3.83 -11.64 6.86
C SER A 194 -5.09 -10.90 7.30
N THR A 195 -5.16 -9.61 7.00
CA THR A 195 -6.31 -8.76 7.32
C THR A 195 -6.66 -7.91 6.13
N ARG A 196 -7.86 -8.06 5.60
CA ARG A 196 -8.40 -7.18 4.56
C ARG A 196 -8.87 -5.88 5.20
N LEU A 197 -8.55 -4.77 4.56
CA LEU A 197 -8.90 -3.42 5.05
C LEU A 197 -10.06 -2.81 4.24
N GLU A 198 -10.38 -3.42 3.10
CA GLU A 198 -11.43 -2.91 2.20
C GLU A 198 -11.30 -1.40 1.94
N GLY A 199 -12.35 -0.62 2.19
CA GLY A 199 -12.35 0.83 2.04
C GLY A 199 -11.89 1.62 3.28
N GLU A 200 -11.65 0.96 4.42
CA GLU A 200 -11.51 1.60 5.73
C GLU A 200 -10.50 2.76 5.77
N TRP A 201 -9.31 2.59 5.19
CA TRP A 201 -8.33 3.68 5.19
C TRP A 201 -8.80 4.90 4.43
N ARG A 202 -9.60 4.71 3.39
CA ARG A 202 -10.18 5.82 2.61
C ARG A 202 -11.34 6.48 3.34
N GLU A 203 -12.18 5.68 4.00
CA GLU A 203 -13.23 6.19 4.88
C GLU A 203 -12.62 7.05 5.99
N ARG A 204 -11.61 6.53 6.68
CA ARG A 204 -10.90 7.28 7.72
C ARG A 204 -10.32 8.60 7.21
N MET A 205 -9.70 8.59 6.04
CA MET A 205 -9.15 9.80 5.44
C MET A 205 -10.23 10.83 5.07
N ILE A 206 -11.43 10.39 4.70
CA ILE A 206 -12.58 11.27 4.47
C ILE A 206 -13.08 11.86 5.79
N GLU A 207 -13.28 11.02 6.81
CA GLU A 207 -13.72 11.45 8.14
C GLU A 207 -12.74 12.45 8.78
N ASP A 208 -11.44 12.23 8.63
CA ASP A 208 -10.39 13.13 9.12
C ASP A 208 -10.17 14.37 8.25
N GLY A 209 -10.83 14.46 7.08
CA GLY A 209 -10.67 15.56 6.13
C GLY A 209 -9.29 15.60 5.44
N THR A 210 -8.53 14.50 5.47
CA THR A 210 -7.19 14.43 4.84
C THR A 210 -7.24 14.04 3.37
N TRP A 211 -8.36 13.54 2.89
CA TRP A 211 -8.62 13.23 1.49
C TRP A 211 -10.08 13.47 1.12
N ASP A 212 -10.29 14.02 -0.08
CA ASP A 212 -11.63 14.24 -0.67
C ASP A 212 -11.71 13.52 -2.03
N PRO A 213 -12.50 12.44 -2.14
CA PRO A 213 -12.72 11.75 -3.41
C PRO A 213 -13.44 12.65 -4.44
N GLY A 214 -14.23 13.61 -4.00
CA GLY A 214 -14.90 14.60 -4.87
C GLY A 214 -13.90 15.47 -5.62
N ASP A 215 -12.82 15.91 -4.95
CA ASP A 215 -11.73 16.68 -5.58
C ASP A 215 -10.98 15.82 -6.63
N ASP A 216 -10.71 14.57 -6.35
CA ASP A 216 -10.09 13.67 -7.32
C ASP A 216 -10.99 13.39 -8.52
N LEU A 217 -12.29 13.16 -8.32
CA LEU A 217 -13.27 13.00 -9.40
C LEU A 217 -13.40 14.27 -10.24
N LEU A 218 -13.41 15.45 -9.62
CA LEU A 218 -13.43 16.75 -10.32
C LEU A 218 -12.19 16.91 -11.21
N ARG A 219 -11.00 16.59 -10.70
CA ARG A 219 -9.75 16.65 -11.47
C ARG A 219 -9.74 15.65 -12.63
N LEU A 220 -10.26 14.44 -12.44
CA LEU A 220 -10.45 13.45 -13.51
C LEU A 220 -11.41 13.97 -14.60
N SER A 221 -12.52 14.59 -14.22
CA SER A 221 -13.44 15.21 -15.17
C SER A 221 -12.77 16.32 -15.99
N ARG A 222 -11.97 17.17 -15.35
CA ARG A 222 -11.20 18.24 -16.02
C ARG A 222 -10.13 17.67 -16.95
N LEU A 223 -9.45 16.60 -16.54
CA LEU A 223 -8.46 15.89 -17.34
C LEU A 223 -9.10 15.35 -18.63
N ARG A 224 -10.21 14.60 -18.51
CA ARG A 224 -10.94 14.06 -19.68
C ARG A 224 -11.37 15.13 -20.69
N ARG A 225 -11.79 16.29 -20.20
CA ARG A 225 -12.23 17.40 -21.09
C ARG A 225 -11.07 18.09 -21.81
N ARG A 226 -9.84 17.90 -21.36
CA ARG A 226 -8.64 18.55 -21.89
C ARG A 226 -7.54 17.53 -22.24
N GLU A 227 -7.90 16.27 -22.39
CA GLU A 227 -6.94 15.16 -22.50
C GLU A 227 -5.91 15.40 -23.61
N ALA A 228 -6.36 15.71 -24.84
CA ALA A 228 -5.47 15.96 -25.96
C ALA A 228 -4.46 17.10 -25.69
N GLU A 229 -4.92 18.22 -25.13
CA GLU A 229 -4.06 19.37 -24.76
C GLU A 229 -3.04 18.98 -23.68
N LEU A 230 -3.50 18.22 -22.67
CA LEU A 230 -2.64 17.81 -21.55
C LEU A 230 -1.61 16.77 -21.99
N VAL A 231 -1.99 15.85 -22.88
CA VAL A 231 -1.07 14.85 -23.45
C VAL A 231 -0.01 15.54 -24.30
N GLU A 232 -0.39 16.50 -25.15
CA GLU A 232 0.57 17.28 -25.95
C GLU A 232 1.59 18.03 -25.07
N ARG A 233 1.14 18.57 -23.94
CA ARG A 233 1.98 19.41 -23.06
C ARG A 233 2.84 18.58 -22.08
N HIS A 234 2.32 17.48 -21.58
CA HIS A 234 2.92 16.74 -20.45
C HIS A 234 3.32 15.30 -20.78
N GLY A 235 2.93 14.79 -21.96
CA GLY A 235 3.15 13.41 -22.39
C GLY A 235 2.06 12.44 -21.88
N GLU A 236 1.77 11.44 -22.71
CA GLU A 236 0.69 10.46 -22.47
C GLU A 236 0.89 9.68 -21.17
N ALA A 237 2.08 9.12 -20.94
CA ALA A 237 2.37 8.33 -19.75
C ALA A 237 2.18 9.14 -18.45
N HIS A 238 2.56 10.41 -18.43
CA HIS A 238 2.38 11.26 -17.25
C HIS A 238 0.90 11.54 -16.98
N VAL A 239 0.13 11.83 -18.02
CA VAL A 239 -1.31 12.09 -17.91
C VAL A 239 -2.04 10.83 -17.45
N ALA A 240 -1.73 9.67 -18.04
CA ALA A 240 -2.29 8.37 -17.66
C ALA A 240 -1.98 8.02 -16.18
N ALA A 241 -0.72 8.15 -15.76
CA ALA A 241 -0.32 7.89 -14.38
C ALA A 241 -1.05 8.81 -13.37
N ARG A 242 -1.22 10.09 -13.71
CA ARG A 242 -1.98 11.03 -12.87
C ARG A 242 -3.46 10.69 -12.77
N ALA A 243 -4.08 10.25 -13.86
CA ALA A 243 -5.47 9.79 -13.86
C ALA A 243 -5.64 8.52 -13.03
N ALA A 244 -4.77 7.53 -13.26
CA ALA A 244 -4.78 6.26 -12.53
C ALA A 244 -4.54 6.45 -11.02
N GLY A 245 -3.59 7.30 -10.62
CA GLY A 245 -3.35 7.61 -9.21
C GLY A 245 -4.54 8.24 -8.50
N LYS A 246 -5.38 9.01 -9.21
CA LYS A 246 -6.64 9.55 -8.66
C LYS A 246 -7.74 8.49 -8.54
N LEU A 247 -7.78 7.55 -9.47
CA LEU A 247 -8.73 6.43 -9.41
C LEU A 247 -8.37 5.41 -8.32
N TRP A 248 -7.10 5.30 -7.94
CA TRP A 248 -6.64 4.30 -6.98
C TRP A 248 -7.41 4.32 -5.66
N GLY A 249 -7.56 5.50 -5.05
CA GLY A 249 -8.33 5.67 -3.81
C GLY A 249 -9.83 5.47 -4.00
N VAL A 250 -10.37 5.99 -5.10
CA VAL A 250 -11.79 5.82 -5.47
C VAL A 250 -12.11 4.34 -5.66
N TYR A 251 -11.24 3.57 -6.31
CA TYR A 251 -11.44 2.13 -6.51
C TYR A 251 -11.36 1.32 -5.21
N GLN A 252 -10.61 1.79 -4.21
CA GLN A 252 -10.66 1.20 -2.88
C GLN A 252 -12.02 1.40 -2.21
N LEU A 253 -12.60 2.61 -2.26
CA LEU A 253 -13.96 2.86 -1.76
C LEU A 253 -15.04 2.05 -2.50
N LEU A 254 -14.86 1.83 -3.80
CA LEU A 254 -15.79 1.04 -4.61
C LEU A 254 -15.61 -0.48 -4.44
N GLY A 255 -14.67 -0.92 -3.60
CA GLY A 255 -14.36 -2.32 -3.41
C GLY A 255 -13.68 -3.00 -4.60
N LYS A 256 -13.29 -2.25 -5.66
CA LYS A 256 -12.57 -2.77 -6.83
C LYS A 256 -11.12 -3.12 -6.53
N LEU A 257 -10.53 -2.39 -5.59
CA LEU A 257 -9.23 -2.64 -4.99
C LEU A 257 -9.40 -2.85 -3.50
N CYS A 258 -8.73 -3.85 -2.97
CA CYS A 258 -8.78 -4.18 -1.55
C CYS A 258 -7.37 -4.15 -0.95
N PRO A 259 -7.04 -3.12 -0.16
CA PRO A 259 -5.86 -3.17 0.68
C PRO A 259 -5.92 -4.32 1.68
N ALA A 260 -4.78 -4.96 1.91
CA ALA A 260 -4.65 -6.02 2.90
C ALA A 260 -3.27 -5.94 3.57
N VAL A 261 -3.23 -6.34 4.84
CA VAL A 261 -1.99 -6.47 5.60
C VAL A 261 -1.71 -7.94 5.84
N TYR A 262 -0.50 -8.34 5.52
CA TYR A 262 0.01 -9.69 5.68
C TYR A 262 1.17 -9.71 6.67
N LEU A 263 1.17 -10.69 7.54
CA LEU A 263 2.30 -11.04 8.39
C LEU A 263 2.80 -12.43 8.00
N TRP A 264 4.03 -12.49 7.55
CA TRP A 264 4.74 -13.74 7.31
C TRP A 264 5.89 -13.92 8.30
N GLU A 265 6.26 -15.17 8.53
CA GLU A 265 7.42 -15.56 9.33
C GLU A 265 8.29 -16.51 8.53
N ARG A 266 9.60 -16.28 8.54
CA ARG A 266 10.57 -17.23 7.98
C ARG A 266 10.65 -18.46 8.88
N GLY A 267 10.51 -19.65 8.32
CA GLY A 267 10.71 -20.91 9.02
C GLY A 267 12.09 -21.02 9.67
N ALA A 268 12.21 -21.89 10.67
CA ALA A 268 13.46 -22.16 11.38
C ALA A 268 14.47 -22.90 10.51
#